data_cc3db06d2890c0c6ce9a634ba93ce4b0
#
_entry.id   cc3db06d2890c0c6ce9a634ba93ce4b0
#
_cell.length_a   1.000
_cell.length_b   1.000
_cell.length_c   1.000
_cell.angle_alpha   90.00
_cell.angle_beta   90.00
_cell.angle_gamma   90.00
#
_symmetry.space_group_name_H-M   'P 1'
#
loop_
_entity.id
_entity.type
_entity.pdbx_description
1 polymer ?
#
loop_
_entity_poly.entity_id
_entity_poly.type
_entity_poly.pdbx_seq_one_letter_code
_entity_poly.pdbx_strand_id
1 'polypeptide(L)'
;MSSTLNMEQQPIQSHPAKTGAQPVQPVPASGRTRTLLLIYPPLTVPTSPPLGGAMLKGYIERELPQWQVKVLDLNLWCYGRVFAMLRDGSLRIPEQFMGNTSTEELLRVPDFVMGKGPADFYEDAAAYDRYGRLLATLTGVIGEHLGRAADDWKPGAPLDPLLAEALQLIGGEQADCYGVSMIFIQQLPVGALLGRVLRQQTGKKVFFGGSCFTAGTDNFLRWYPESADVIVDGDGEEPLKKLLEQDGSPEGVSGAVFWHNGQVVCNPPEYRRDIDAYGGAPDFSNLNLADYYSPQPVAPLLLSRGCYWRRCTFCVHHMSAGLTHRLHSLERVIEILRQMTGQGVRHFSFVDEMIAPGHFANLADAIIAAGLGISYYALAKPTKGFKPEILRKMAQSGCKYVLWGVESGSQRILDLMDKGTRVEDMEQVLRDAHAEGIANHVYVMAGFPTETRAEFIDTLRFLTRNREVLYSIHRGVFALEPGSPIFKNPERFGVMRTWEVTPTALGGRWMHECASGMTRQEATELLTSVQPYLRAFHPYAVMMAYFRDHALLLYAQRGIAAMRALPRHFPAWRYLTRGGVSRPAAVPPG
;
A
#
# COMPACT_ATOMS: atom_id res chain seq x y z
N MET A 1 64.52 -6.85 5.14
CA MET A 1 65.06 -7.97 4.38
C MET A 1 64.00 -8.48 3.45
N SER A 2 64.27 -8.32 2.20
CA SER A 2 63.49 -8.58 0.99
C SER A 2 63.36 -10.09 0.73
N SER A 3 62.26 -10.54 0.20
CA SER A 3 62.24 -11.64 -0.76
C SER A 3 60.95 -11.57 -1.59
N THR A 4 61.12 -11.01 -2.76
CA THR A 4 60.31 -11.12 -3.96
C THR A 4 60.35 -12.54 -4.50
N LEU A 5 59.20 -13.13 -4.86
CA LEU A 5 59.08 -14.30 -5.71
C LEU A 5 58.33 -13.94 -6.99
N ASN A 6 59.12 -13.91 -8.09
CA ASN A 6 58.66 -13.90 -9.47
C ASN A 6 57.97 -15.23 -9.80
N MET A 7 56.84 -15.21 -10.47
CA MET A 7 56.37 -16.34 -11.28
C MET A 7 56.12 -15.90 -12.70
N GLU A 8 56.85 -16.57 -13.59
CA GLU A 8 56.89 -16.38 -15.04
C GLU A 8 55.54 -16.68 -15.70
N GLN A 9 55.20 -15.83 -16.65
CA GLN A 9 54.08 -16.05 -17.58
C GLN A 9 54.50 -17.04 -18.67
N GLN A 10 53.73 -18.12 -18.83
CA GLN A 10 53.73 -18.95 -20.04
C GLN A 10 52.57 -18.56 -20.96
N PRO A 11 52.76 -18.51 -22.28
CA PRO A 11 51.74 -18.07 -23.23
C PRO A 11 50.71 -19.17 -23.49
N ILE A 12 49.41 -18.80 -23.37
CA ILE A 12 48.30 -19.66 -23.73
C ILE A 12 48.14 -19.67 -25.25
N GLN A 13 48.25 -20.88 -25.84
CA GLN A 13 47.98 -21.14 -27.26
C GLN A 13 46.48 -20.94 -27.55
N SER A 14 46.19 -20.10 -28.55
CA SER A 14 44.84 -19.92 -29.10
C SER A 14 44.40 -21.12 -29.96
N HIS A 15 43.31 -21.78 -29.57
CA HIS A 15 42.56 -22.66 -30.46
C HIS A 15 41.45 -21.88 -31.17
N PRO A 16 41.24 -22.13 -32.49
CA PRO A 16 40.21 -21.43 -33.26
C PRO A 16 38.80 -21.87 -32.84
N ALA A 17 37.95 -20.86 -32.58
CA ALA A 17 36.53 -21.06 -32.33
C ALA A 17 35.80 -21.63 -33.54
N LYS A 18 35.14 -22.77 -33.38
CA LYS A 18 34.19 -23.28 -34.36
C LYS A 18 32.92 -22.41 -34.27
N THR A 19 32.76 -21.52 -35.22
CA THR A 19 31.49 -20.85 -35.54
C THR A 19 30.51 -21.85 -36.14
N GLY A 20 29.35 -22.00 -35.52
CA GLY A 20 28.29 -22.84 -36.03
C GLY A 20 27.09 -22.89 -35.09
N ALA A 21 26.63 -21.74 -34.58
CA ALA A 21 25.31 -21.69 -34.00
C ALA A 21 24.29 -21.53 -35.11
N GLN A 22 23.56 -22.62 -35.44
CA GLN A 22 22.36 -22.51 -36.25
C GLN A 22 21.32 -21.65 -35.52
N PRO A 23 20.58 -20.79 -36.25
CA PRO A 23 19.48 -20.06 -35.63
C PRO A 23 18.43 -21.05 -35.16
N VAL A 24 18.11 -20.98 -33.87
CA VAL A 24 16.97 -21.72 -33.31
C VAL A 24 15.72 -21.21 -34.02
N GLN A 25 15.12 -22.08 -34.84
CA GLN A 25 13.83 -21.75 -35.45
C GLN A 25 12.80 -21.63 -34.34
N PRO A 26 11.92 -20.59 -34.35
CA PRO A 26 10.84 -20.49 -33.39
C PRO A 26 9.94 -21.73 -33.55
N VAL A 27 9.72 -22.42 -32.44
CA VAL A 27 8.74 -23.51 -32.36
C VAL A 27 7.39 -22.93 -32.76
N PRO A 28 6.64 -23.52 -33.71
CA PRO A 28 5.34 -23.00 -34.09
C PRO A 28 4.42 -23.08 -32.88
N ALA A 29 3.90 -21.92 -32.44
CA ALA A 29 2.93 -21.80 -31.38
C ALA A 29 1.72 -22.70 -31.72
N SER A 30 1.41 -23.66 -30.88
CA SER A 30 0.14 -24.37 -30.92
C SER A 30 -0.96 -23.31 -30.77
N GLY A 31 -1.85 -23.19 -31.76
CA GLY A 31 -2.75 -22.09 -32.01
C GLY A 31 -3.85 -21.83 -30.97
N ARG A 32 -3.59 -22.07 -29.68
CA ARG A 32 -4.49 -21.72 -28.56
C ARG A 32 -3.84 -20.67 -27.68
N THR A 33 -4.53 -19.53 -27.51
CA THR A 33 -4.18 -18.54 -26.50
C THR A 33 -4.35 -19.13 -25.09
N ARG A 34 -3.32 -19.03 -24.25
CA ARG A 34 -3.34 -19.46 -22.86
C ARG A 34 -3.83 -18.32 -21.98
N THR A 35 -4.48 -18.62 -20.88
CA THR A 35 -5.04 -17.63 -19.97
C THR A 35 -4.37 -17.70 -18.60
N LEU A 36 -3.81 -16.57 -18.15
CA LEU A 36 -3.42 -16.34 -16.77
C LEU A 36 -4.52 -15.52 -16.08
N LEU A 37 -5.06 -16.02 -14.96
CA LEU A 37 -5.98 -15.27 -14.12
C LEU A 37 -5.24 -14.72 -12.92
N LEU A 38 -5.11 -13.39 -12.84
CA LEU A 38 -4.55 -12.67 -11.70
C LEU A 38 -5.68 -12.30 -10.74
N ILE A 39 -5.62 -12.83 -9.53
CA ILE A 39 -6.66 -12.70 -8.50
C ILE A 39 -6.17 -11.72 -7.44
N TYR A 40 -7.00 -10.72 -7.14
CA TYR A 40 -6.81 -9.81 -6.00
C TYR A 40 -7.79 -10.20 -4.89
N PRO A 41 -7.33 -10.85 -3.80
CA PRO A 41 -8.23 -11.38 -2.78
C PRO A 41 -8.81 -10.29 -1.87
N PRO A 42 -9.98 -10.53 -1.23
CA PRO A 42 -10.54 -9.63 -0.22
C PRO A 42 -9.72 -9.69 1.09
N LEU A 43 -9.80 -8.75 2.02
CA LEU A 43 -10.64 -7.57 1.97
C LEU A 43 -9.78 -6.33 2.21
N THR A 44 -9.96 -5.33 1.37
CA THR A 44 -9.32 -4.01 1.50
C THR A 44 -10.32 -2.92 1.11
N VAL A 45 -9.97 -1.64 1.30
CA VAL A 45 -10.85 -0.54 0.90
C VAL A 45 -11.01 -0.50 -0.62
N PRO A 46 -12.24 -0.50 -1.17
CA PRO A 46 -12.50 -0.69 -2.60
C PRO A 46 -12.57 0.64 -3.38
N THR A 47 -11.72 1.64 -3.10
CA THR A 47 -11.81 2.97 -3.72
C THR A 47 -11.03 3.11 -5.04
N SER A 48 -10.12 2.18 -5.32
CA SER A 48 -9.30 2.17 -6.55
C SER A 48 -8.92 0.74 -6.97
N PRO A 49 -8.59 0.51 -8.25
CA PRO A 49 -8.27 -0.82 -8.77
C PRO A 49 -6.90 -1.32 -8.29
N PRO A 50 -6.68 -2.66 -8.30
CA PRO A 50 -5.39 -3.25 -7.93
C PRO A 50 -4.33 -2.95 -8.99
N LEU A 51 -3.33 -2.13 -8.65
CA LEU A 51 -2.26 -1.71 -9.57
C LEU A 51 -1.39 -2.89 -10.02
N GLY A 52 -0.98 -3.76 -9.10
CA GLY A 52 -0.03 -4.83 -9.41
C GLY A 52 -0.52 -5.78 -10.51
N GLY A 53 -1.80 -6.18 -10.44
CA GLY A 53 -2.43 -7.01 -11.47
C GLY A 53 -2.46 -6.32 -12.84
N ALA A 54 -2.81 -5.03 -12.87
CA ALA A 54 -2.88 -4.25 -14.11
C ALA A 54 -1.49 -4.01 -14.74
N MET A 55 -0.45 -3.81 -13.93
CA MET A 55 0.94 -3.71 -14.41
C MET A 55 1.41 -5.04 -15.02
N LEU A 56 1.21 -6.14 -14.31
CA LEU A 56 1.57 -7.48 -14.80
C LEU A 56 0.80 -7.85 -16.08
N LYS A 57 -0.49 -7.49 -16.17
CA LYS A 57 -1.28 -7.71 -17.39
C LYS A 57 -0.64 -7.02 -18.59
N GLY A 58 -0.39 -5.71 -18.51
CA GLY A 58 0.21 -4.95 -19.61
C GLY A 58 1.60 -5.45 -19.99
N TYR A 59 2.40 -5.89 -19.00
CA TYR A 59 3.73 -6.45 -19.25
C TYR A 59 3.66 -7.82 -19.93
N ILE A 60 2.91 -8.77 -19.38
CA ILE A 60 2.85 -10.15 -19.87
C ILE A 60 2.24 -10.23 -21.27
N GLU A 61 1.13 -9.54 -21.53
CA GLU A 61 0.49 -9.55 -22.86
C GLU A 61 1.38 -8.94 -23.96
N ARG A 62 2.24 -7.98 -23.61
CA ARG A 62 3.24 -7.43 -24.52
C ARG A 62 4.38 -8.40 -24.80
N GLU A 63 4.95 -9.01 -23.75
CA GLU A 63 6.14 -9.87 -23.85
C GLU A 63 5.82 -11.29 -24.33
N LEU A 64 4.63 -11.79 -24.04
CA LEU A 64 4.14 -13.12 -24.35
C LEU A 64 2.77 -13.05 -25.05
N PRO A 65 2.71 -12.69 -26.35
CA PRO A 65 1.44 -12.51 -27.07
C PRO A 65 0.53 -13.74 -27.13
N GLN A 66 1.07 -14.93 -26.84
CA GLN A 66 0.30 -16.18 -26.71
C GLN A 66 -0.45 -16.30 -25.38
N TRP A 67 -0.27 -15.36 -24.45
CA TRP A 67 -0.97 -15.31 -23.18
C TRP A 67 -1.99 -14.17 -23.18
N GLN A 68 -3.18 -14.47 -22.71
CA GLN A 68 -4.17 -13.49 -22.26
C GLN A 68 -4.13 -13.41 -20.75
N VAL A 69 -4.12 -12.20 -20.20
CA VAL A 69 -4.15 -11.98 -18.75
C VAL A 69 -5.46 -11.32 -18.36
N LYS A 70 -6.16 -11.94 -17.41
CA LYS A 70 -7.34 -11.34 -16.79
C LYS A 70 -7.04 -10.97 -15.35
N VAL A 71 -7.44 -9.80 -14.92
CA VAL A 71 -7.39 -9.38 -13.51
C VAL A 71 -8.78 -9.55 -12.90
N LEU A 72 -8.90 -10.41 -11.91
CA LEU A 72 -10.14 -10.62 -11.16
C LEU A 72 -10.02 -9.95 -9.80
N ASP A 73 -10.72 -8.82 -9.64
CA ASP A 73 -10.81 -8.12 -8.36
C ASP A 73 -11.89 -8.75 -7.48
N LEU A 74 -11.51 -9.79 -6.73
CA LEU A 74 -12.40 -10.42 -5.76
C LEU A 74 -12.72 -9.51 -4.57
N ASN A 75 -11.87 -8.50 -4.31
CA ASN A 75 -12.14 -7.53 -3.27
C ASN A 75 -13.38 -6.69 -3.61
N LEU A 76 -13.41 -6.10 -4.82
CA LEU A 76 -14.57 -5.34 -5.29
C LEU A 76 -15.81 -6.23 -5.41
N TRP A 77 -15.67 -7.43 -5.98
CA TRP A 77 -16.75 -8.41 -6.08
C TRP A 77 -17.34 -8.77 -4.70
N CYS A 78 -16.49 -8.98 -3.69
CA CYS A 78 -16.90 -9.33 -2.33
C CYS A 78 -17.81 -8.24 -1.73
N TYR A 79 -17.48 -6.96 -1.89
CA TYR A 79 -18.37 -5.87 -1.45
C TYR A 79 -19.72 -5.91 -2.13
N GLY A 80 -19.75 -6.07 -3.46
CA GLY A 80 -21.00 -6.20 -4.21
C GLY A 80 -21.86 -7.37 -3.69
N ARG A 81 -21.23 -8.52 -3.42
CA ARG A 81 -21.92 -9.70 -2.92
C ARG A 81 -22.41 -9.55 -1.48
N VAL A 82 -21.59 -8.96 -0.59
CA VAL A 82 -21.97 -8.65 0.79
C VAL A 82 -23.22 -7.75 0.83
N PHE A 83 -23.25 -6.67 0.04
CA PHE A 83 -24.41 -5.79 -0.03
C PHE A 83 -25.64 -6.47 -0.65
N ALA A 84 -25.46 -7.39 -1.60
CA ALA A 84 -26.55 -8.21 -2.12
C ALA A 84 -27.14 -9.13 -1.03
N MET A 85 -26.27 -9.82 -0.27
CA MET A 85 -26.67 -10.70 0.83
C MET A 85 -27.30 -9.96 2.01
N LEU A 86 -26.89 -8.71 2.27
CA LEU A 86 -27.55 -7.85 3.25
C LEU A 86 -28.97 -7.46 2.78
N ARG A 87 -29.15 -7.23 1.48
CA ARG A 87 -30.44 -6.82 0.89
C ARG A 87 -31.45 -7.97 0.88
N ASP A 88 -31.01 -9.19 0.59
CA ASP A 88 -31.87 -10.37 0.58
C ASP A 88 -32.03 -11.04 1.97
N GLY A 89 -31.29 -10.54 2.99
CA GLY A 89 -31.36 -11.01 4.37
C GLY A 89 -30.59 -12.30 4.66
N SER A 90 -29.83 -12.83 3.69
CA SER A 90 -28.98 -14.02 3.86
C SER A 90 -27.71 -13.74 4.70
N LEU A 91 -27.30 -12.48 4.78
CA LEU A 91 -26.23 -12.01 5.68
C LEU A 91 -26.80 -11.02 6.69
N ARG A 92 -26.40 -11.17 7.96
CA ARG A 92 -26.71 -10.22 9.04
C ARG A 92 -25.43 -9.82 9.74
N ILE A 93 -25.21 -8.51 9.90
CA ILE A 93 -24.12 -8.00 10.71
C ILE A 93 -24.53 -8.07 12.19
N PRO A 94 -23.69 -8.61 13.09
CA PRO A 94 -24.01 -8.68 14.51
C PRO A 94 -24.29 -7.29 15.10
N GLU A 95 -25.29 -7.19 15.98
CA GLU A 95 -25.77 -5.92 16.58
C GLU A 95 -24.65 -5.12 17.25
N GLN A 96 -23.69 -5.80 17.88
CA GLN A 96 -22.56 -5.16 18.54
C GLN A 96 -21.68 -4.29 17.59
N PHE A 97 -21.74 -4.54 16.28
CA PHE A 97 -21.03 -3.74 15.27
C PHE A 97 -21.95 -2.69 14.62
N MET A 98 -23.26 -2.87 14.73
CA MET A 98 -24.24 -1.97 14.12
C MET A 98 -24.53 -0.74 15.01
N GLY A 99 -24.44 -0.87 16.32
CA GLY A 99 -24.87 0.20 17.24
C GLY A 99 -26.33 0.60 16.93
N ASN A 100 -26.55 1.89 16.66
CA ASN A 100 -27.87 2.42 16.28
C ASN A 100 -28.10 2.43 14.75
N THR A 101 -27.31 1.68 13.97
CA THR A 101 -27.40 1.66 12.50
C THR A 101 -28.39 0.58 12.05
N SER A 102 -29.36 0.94 11.22
CA SER A 102 -30.27 -0.03 10.59
C SER A 102 -29.62 -0.68 9.36
N THR A 103 -30.11 -1.87 8.98
CA THR A 103 -29.72 -2.53 7.72
C THR A 103 -30.02 -1.63 6.51
N GLU A 104 -31.16 -0.93 6.51
CA GLU A 104 -31.52 0.01 5.45
C GLU A 104 -30.50 1.14 5.29
N GLU A 105 -30.01 1.68 6.39
CA GLU A 105 -28.95 2.69 6.37
C GLU A 105 -27.64 2.12 5.85
N LEU A 106 -27.27 0.91 6.27
CA LEU A 106 -26.07 0.23 5.77
C LEU A 106 -26.12 0.01 4.26
N LEU A 107 -27.29 -0.33 3.71
CA LEU A 107 -27.52 -0.53 2.28
C LEU A 107 -27.36 0.74 1.45
N ARG A 108 -27.38 1.93 2.04
CA ARG A 108 -27.13 3.22 1.36
C ARG A 108 -25.64 3.55 1.24
N VAL A 109 -24.76 2.82 1.93
CA VAL A 109 -23.31 3.09 1.95
C VAL A 109 -22.70 3.14 0.55
N PRO A 110 -22.91 2.14 -0.34
CA PRO A 110 -22.33 2.16 -1.68
C PRO A 110 -22.74 3.41 -2.49
N ASP A 111 -24.04 3.68 -2.56
CA ASP A 111 -24.55 4.81 -3.35
C ASP A 111 -24.01 6.15 -2.84
N PHE A 112 -23.93 6.31 -1.51
CA PHE A 112 -23.41 7.53 -0.91
C PHE A 112 -21.91 7.72 -1.21
N VAL A 113 -21.08 6.69 -0.97
CA VAL A 113 -19.62 6.81 -1.17
C VAL A 113 -19.22 6.88 -2.63
N MET A 114 -20.07 6.40 -3.55
CA MET A 114 -19.91 6.54 -4.99
C MET A 114 -20.50 7.85 -5.54
N GLY A 115 -21.04 8.72 -4.69
CA GLY A 115 -21.66 9.99 -5.11
C GLY A 115 -22.96 9.83 -5.89
N LYS A 116 -23.63 8.69 -5.80
CA LYS A 116 -24.90 8.39 -6.48
C LYS A 116 -26.15 8.65 -5.60
N GLY A 117 -25.94 9.04 -4.34
CA GLY A 117 -27.02 9.36 -3.40
C GLY A 117 -27.68 10.72 -3.66
N PRO A 118 -28.85 10.99 -3.04
CA PRO A 118 -29.59 12.25 -3.20
C PRO A 118 -28.91 13.44 -2.51
N ALA A 119 -27.99 13.18 -1.56
CA ALA A 119 -27.20 14.23 -0.89
C ALA A 119 -25.89 14.45 -1.66
N ASP A 120 -25.48 15.71 -1.79
CA ASP A 120 -24.16 16.01 -2.32
C ASP A 120 -23.10 15.44 -1.37
N PHE A 121 -22.33 14.49 -1.87
CA PHE A 121 -21.21 13.85 -1.22
C PHE A 121 -20.26 14.86 -0.52
N TYR A 122 -20.14 16.06 -1.06
CA TYR A 122 -19.24 17.11 -0.56
C TYR A 122 -19.92 18.12 0.37
N GLU A 123 -21.23 18.15 0.45
CA GLU A 123 -21.99 19.15 1.22
C GLU A 123 -22.32 18.69 2.63
N ASP A 124 -22.56 17.40 2.84
CA ASP A 124 -22.87 16.84 4.16
C ASP A 124 -21.68 16.08 4.75
N ALA A 125 -20.80 16.82 5.44
CA ALA A 125 -19.64 16.26 6.11
C ALA A 125 -19.99 15.21 7.20
N ALA A 126 -21.13 15.38 7.87
CA ALA A 126 -21.55 14.48 8.93
C ALA A 126 -22.05 13.13 8.35
N ALA A 127 -22.85 13.18 7.29
CA ALA A 127 -23.27 11.98 6.58
C ALA A 127 -22.07 11.26 5.96
N TYR A 128 -21.15 12.01 5.35
CA TYR A 128 -19.93 11.45 4.78
C TYR A 128 -19.08 10.69 5.81
N ASP A 129 -18.81 11.32 6.95
CA ASP A 129 -18.06 10.68 8.05
C ASP A 129 -18.79 9.44 8.59
N ARG A 130 -20.13 9.49 8.69
CA ARG A 130 -20.95 8.38 9.13
C ARG A 130 -20.89 7.19 8.16
N TYR A 131 -21.20 7.38 6.89
CA TYR A 131 -21.19 6.32 5.88
C TYR A 131 -19.80 5.73 5.67
N GLY A 132 -18.78 6.54 5.74
CA GLY A 132 -17.43 6.04 5.66
C GLY A 132 -17.01 5.20 6.86
N ARG A 133 -17.43 5.57 8.08
CA ARG A 133 -17.23 4.70 9.24
C ARG A 133 -17.98 3.38 9.12
N LEU A 134 -19.20 3.40 8.57
CA LEU A 134 -19.94 2.18 8.31
C LEU A 134 -19.19 1.27 7.33
N LEU A 135 -18.68 1.83 6.23
CA LEU A 135 -17.88 1.07 5.28
C LEU A 135 -16.61 0.51 5.91
N ALA A 136 -15.88 1.32 6.69
CA ALA A 136 -14.67 0.88 7.38
C ALA A 136 -14.97 -0.21 8.42
N THR A 137 -16.09 -0.10 9.16
CA THR A 137 -16.54 -1.11 10.12
C THR A 137 -16.89 -2.40 9.39
N LEU A 138 -17.65 -2.31 8.30
CA LEU A 138 -18.02 -3.46 7.48
C LEU A 138 -16.78 -4.16 6.94
N THR A 139 -15.82 -3.41 6.41
CA THR A 139 -14.51 -3.93 5.97
C THR A 139 -13.82 -4.73 7.07
N GLY A 140 -13.77 -4.18 8.29
CA GLY A 140 -13.17 -4.86 9.44
C GLY A 140 -13.91 -6.15 9.81
N VAL A 141 -15.22 -6.11 9.94
CA VAL A 141 -16.06 -7.26 10.36
C VAL A 141 -16.00 -8.39 9.33
N ILE A 142 -16.20 -8.08 8.06
CA ILE A 142 -16.17 -9.09 6.98
C ILE A 142 -14.74 -9.62 6.78
N GLY A 143 -13.73 -8.74 6.82
CA GLY A 143 -12.33 -9.17 6.71
C GLY A 143 -11.91 -10.13 7.81
N GLU A 144 -12.29 -9.84 9.06
CA GLU A 144 -12.03 -10.74 10.20
C GLU A 144 -12.79 -12.07 10.06
N HIS A 145 -14.06 -12.02 9.65
CA HIS A 145 -14.86 -13.22 9.39
C HIS A 145 -14.23 -14.12 8.32
N LEU A 146 -13.91 -13.55 7.14
CA LEU A 146 -13.33 -14.31 6.04
C LEU A 146 -11.93 -14.85 6.38
N GLY A 147 -11.13 -14.03 7.09
CA GLY A 147 -9.80 -14.46 7.54
C GLY A 147 -9.88 -15.66 8.46
N ARG A 148 -10.76 -15.64 9.48
CA ARG A 148 -10.98 -16.79 10.36
C ARG A 148 -11.53 -18.00 9.61
N ALA A 149 -12.56 -17.82 8.77
CA ALA A 149 -13.14 -18.89 7.97
C ALA A 149 -12.09 -19.58 7.09
N ALA A 150 -11.14 -18.81 6.55
CA ALA A 150 -10.06 -19.34 5.74
C ALA A 150 -9.00 -20.10 6.58
N ASP A 151 -8.58 -19.55 7.73
CA ASP A 151 -7.60 -20.19 8.61
C ASP A 151 -8.13 -21.47 9.27
N ASP A 152 -9.41 -21.48 9.65
CA ASP A 152 -10.06 -22.62 10.32
C ASP A 152 -10.46 -23.74 9.35
N TRP A 153 -10.53 -23.45 8.04
CA TRP A 153 -10.97 -24.43 7.05
C TRP A 153 -10.05 -25.65 6.97
N LYS A 154 -10.66 -26.84 6.88
CA LYS A 154 -9.97 -28.13 6.68
C LYS A 154 -10.44 -28.80 5.40
N PRO A 155 -9.57 -29.55 4.71
CA PRO A 155 -9.95 -30.31 3.52
C PRO A 155 -11.18 -31.18 3.76
N GLY A 156 -12.17 -31.09 2.87
CA GLY A 156 -13.43 -31.84 2.98
C GLY A 156 -14.51 -31.16 3.84
N ALA A 157 -14.18 -30.11 4.59
CA ALA A 157 -15.18 -29.32 5.29
C ALA A 157 -15.91 -28.36 4.31
N PRO A 158 -17.18 -27.99 4.59
CA PRO A 158 -17.84 -26.96 3.81
C PRO A 158 -17.11 -25.62 3.91
N LEU A 159 -17.03 -24.92 2.80
CA LEU A 159 -16.49 -23.57 2.75
C LEU A 159 -17.51 -22.55 3.26
N ASP A 160 -17.00 -21.42 3.75
CA ASP A 160 -17.84 -20.24 3.95
C ASP A 160 -18.55 -19.88 2.64
N PRO A 161 -19.85 -19.50 2.66
CA PRO A 161 -20.62 -19.24 1.45
C PRO A 161 -19.98 -18.21 0.50
N LEU A 162 -19.42 -17.10 1.02
CA LEU A 162 -18.75 -16.10 0.20
C LEU A 162 -17.48 -16.66 -0.45
N LEU A 163 -16.71 -17.47 0.27
CA LEU A 163 -15.51 -18.12 -0.27
C LEU A 163 -15.84 -19.19 -1.29
N ALA A 164 -16.94 -19.93 -1.10
CA ALA A 164 -17.44 -20.91 -2.06
C ALA A 164 -17.89 -20.25 -3.37
N GLU A 165 -18.67 -19.15 -3.28
CA GLU A 165 -19.08 -18.39 -4.46
C GLU A 165 -17.89 -17.74 -5.18
N ALA A 166 -16.88 -17.23 -4.45
CA ALA A 166 -15.66 -16.71 -5.04
C ALA A 166 -14.91 -17.79 -5.85
N LEU A 167 -14.80 -19.00 -5.34
CA LEU A 167 -14.19 -20.11 -6.05
C LEU A 167 -14.99 -20.56 -7.29
N GLN A 168 -16.32 -20.52 -7.23
CA GLN A 168 -17.15 -20.76 -8.40
C GLN A 168 -16.93 -19.69 -9.49
N LEU A 169 -16.83 -18.42 -9.10
CA LEU A 169 -16.51 -17.34 -10.03
C LEU A 169 -15.14 -17.55 -10.69
N ILE A 170 -14.10 -17.88 -9.91
CA ILE A 170 -12.77 -18.18 -10.43
C ILE A 170 -12.82 -19.38 -11.41
N GLY A 171 -13.55 -20.43 -11.06
CA GLY A 171 -13.70 -21.62 -11.91
C GLY A 171 -14.35 -21.33 -13.26
N GLY A 172 -15.23 -20.34 -13.33
CA GLY A 172 -15.88 -19.87 -14.57
C GLY A 172 -14.93 -19.22 -15.58
N GLU A 173 -13.76 -18.71 -15.12
CA GLU A 173 -12.79 -18.01 -15.97
C GLU A 173 -11.89 -18.91 -16.84
N GLN A 174 -11.95 -20.22 -16.66
CA GLN A 174 -11.22 -21.23 -17.47
C GLN A 174 -9.72 -20.94 -17.66
N ALA A 175 -9.04 -20.41 -16.64
CA ALA A 175 -7.61 -20.09 -16.69
C ALA A 175 -6.72 -21.32 -16.88
N ASP A 176 -5.55 -21.18 -17.50
CA ASP A 176 -4.51 -22.22 -17.60
C ASP A 176 -3.60 -22.23 -16.38
N CYS A 177 -3.43 -21.08 -15.72
CA CYS A 177 -2.78 -20.93 -14.42
C CYS A 177 -3.33 -19.72 -13.66
N TYR A 178 -2.98 -19.61 -12.39
CA TYR A 178 -3.48 -18.58 -11.49
C TYR A 178 -2.33 -17.80 -10.87
N GLY A 179 -2.52 -16.48 -10.71
CA GLY A 179 -1.65 -15.64 -9.90
C GLY A 179 -2.48 -14.97 -8.80
N VAL A 180 -1.99 -14.96 -7.57
CA VAL A 180 -2.64 -14.28 -6.44
C VAL A 180 -1.76 -13.12 -6.00
N SER A 181 -2.26 -11.89 -6.15
CA SER A 181 -1.54 -10.66 -5.82
C SER A 181 -2.04 -10.06 -4.53
N MET A 182 -1.22 -10.01 -3.49
CA MET A 182 -1.56 -9.53 -2.17
C MET A 182 -0.71 -8.32 -1.78
N ILE A 183 -1.36 -7.28 -1.27
CA ILE A 183 -0.69 -6.04 -0.84
C ILE A 183 -0.64 -5.97 0.69
N PHE A 184 -1.67 -6.49 1.37
CA PHE A 184 -1.85 -6.37 2.81
C PHE A 184 -1.89 -7.74 3.49
N ILE A 185 -1.36 -7.80 4.70
CA ILE A 185 -1.32 -9.03 5.51
C ILE A 185 -2.72 -9.61 5.80
N GLN A 186 -3.75 -8.77 5.83
CA GLN A 186 -5.14 -9.22 6.03
C GLN A 186 -5.68 -10.08 4.89
N GLN A 187 -5.05 -10.02 3.71
CA GLN A 187 -5.44 -10.84 2.54
C GLN A 187 -4.85 -12.25 2.59
N LEU A 188 -3.81 -12.49 3.43
CA LEU A 188 -3.04 -13.74 3.44
C LEU A 188 -3.88 -15.00 3.70
N PRO A 189 -4.77 -15.06 4.70
CA PRO A 189 -5.55 -16.28 4.96
C PRO A 189 -6.43 -16.65 3.77
N VAL A 190 -7.16 -15.68 3.24
CA VAL A 190 -8.06 -15.90 2.09
C VAL A 190 -7.25 -16.25 0.85
N GLY A 191 -6.17 -15.53 0.56
CA GLY A 191 -5.27 -15.85 -0.57
C GLY A 191 -4.71 -17.26 -0.47
N ALA A 192 -4.25 -17.68 0.72
CA ALA A 192 -3.73 -19.01 0.96
C ALA A 192 -4.79 -20.11 0.75
N LEU A 193 -6.01 -19.90 1.25
CA LEU A 193 -7.13 -20.82 1.04
C LEU A 193 -7.47 -20.95 -0.45
N LEU A 194 -7.62 -19.81 -1.16
CA LEU A 194 -7.92 -19.82 -2.60
C LEU A 194 -6.85 -20.61 -3.37
N GLY A 195 -5.57 -20.32 -3.11
CA GLY A 195 -4.48 -21.03 -3.78
C GLY A 195 -4.49 -22.55 -3.51
N ARG A 196 -4.71 -22.94 -2.25
CA ARG A 196 -4.81 -24.34 -1.85
C ARG A 196 -5.94 -25.06 -2.58
N VAL A 197 -7.15 -24.50 -2.56
CA VAL A 197 -8.32 -25.11 -3.19
C VAL A 197 -8.16 -25.17 -4.71
N LEU A 198 -7.65 -24.12 -5.34
CA LEU A 198 -7.41 -24.08 -6.79
C LEU A 198 -6.40 -25.15 -7.22
N ARG A 199 -5.29 -25.31 -6.49
CA ARG A 199 -4.31 -26.36 -6.78
C ARG A 199 -4.92 -27.76 -6.65
N GLN A 200 -5.66 -28.01 -5.58
CA GLN A 200 -6.29 -29.30 -5.32
C GLN A 200 -7.37 -29.66 -6.34
N GLN A 201 -8.22 -28.71 -6.71
CA GLN A 201 -9.35 -28.97 -7.61
C GLN A 201 -8.97 -29.00 -9.09
N THR A 202 -7.98 -28.19 -9.49
CA THR A 202 -7.66 -28.00 -10.91
C THR A 202 -6.35 -28.65 -11.34
N GLY A 203 -5.44 -28.92 -10.40
CA GLY A 203 -4.08 -29.38 -10.69
C GLY A 203 -3.22 -28.33 -11.42
N LYS A 204 -3.72 -27.11 -11.61
CA LYS A 204 -3.02 -26.03 -12.32
C LYS A 204 -2.06 -25.30 -11.41
N LYS A 205 -1.08 -24.62 -12.02
CA LYS A 205 -0.09 -23.82 -11.28
C LYS A 205 -0.71 -22.59 -10.64
N VAL A 206 -0.29 -22.31 -9.40
CA VAL A 206 -0.69 -21.12 -8.63
C VAL A 206 0.56 -20.39 -8.18
N PHE A 207 0.69 -19.14 -8.63
CA PHE A 207 1.79 -18.24 -8.30
C PHE A 207 1.30 -17.16 -7.33
N PHE A 208 2.13 -16.82 -6.34
CA PHE A 208 1.83 -15.73 -5.43
C PHE A 208 2.83 -14.61 -5.59
N GLY A 209 2.41 -13.39 -5.27
CA GLY A 209 3.26 -12.21 -5.24
C GLY A 209 2.51 -11.00 -4.65
N GLY A 210 3.18 -9.85 -4.71
CA GLY A 210 2.66 -8.59 -4.21
C GLY A 210 3.47 -8.03 -3.04
N SER A 211 3.27 -6.77 -2.72
CA SER A 211 4.12 -6.02 -1.78
C SER A 211 4.02 -6.49 -0.32
N CYS A 212 3.10 -7.37 0.05
CA CYS A 212 3.10 -7.98 1.38
C CYS A 212 4.30 -8.93 1.61
N PHE A 213 4.88 -9.48 0.54
CA PHE A 213 6.03 -10.38 0.59
C PHE A 213 7.36 -9.61 0.59
N THR A 214 7.65 -8.88 1.67
CA THR A 214 8.90 -8.10 1.83
C THR A 214 9.88 -8.74 2.81
N ALA A 215 9.36 -9.56 3.72
CA ALA A 215 10.14 -10.32 4.69
C ALA A 215 9.33 -11.55 5.10
N GLY A 216 10.00 -12.66 5.37
CA GLY A 216 9.35 -13.88 5.83
C GLY A 216 8.57 -14.63 4.73
N THR A 217 8.89 -14.43 3.47
CA THR A 217 8.25 -15.13 2.34
C THR A 217 8.38 -16.64 2.44
N ASP A 218 9.52 -17.13 2.90
CA ASP A 218 9.74 -18.56 3.18
C ASP A 218 8.87 -19.06 4.34
N ASN A 219 8.63 -18.23 5.36
CA ASN A 219 7.77 -18.56 6.47
C ASN A 219 6.30 -18.70 6.05
N PHE A 220 5.86 -17.91 5.07
CA PHE A 220 4.51 -18.06 4.50
C PHE A 220 4.29 -19.45 3.91
N LEU A 221 5.22 -19.99 3.13
CA LEU A 221 5.12 -21.34 2.60
C LEU A 221 5.18 -22.44 3.68
N ARG A 222 5.89 -22.21 4.79
CA ARG A 222 5.88 -23.12 5.94
C ARG A 222 4.55 -23.09 6.69
N TRP A 223 3.93 -21.91 6.75
CA TRP A 223 2.64 -21.70 7.41
C TRP A 223 1.48 -22.27 6.57
N TYR A 224 1.53 -22.06 5.24
CA TYR A 224 0.53 -22.50 4.26
C TYR A 224 1.17 -23.37 3.15
N PRO A 225 1.65 -24.57 3.46
CA PRO A 225 2.52 -25.34 2.55
C PRO A 225 1.90 -25.72 1.21
N GLU A 226 0.58 -25.81 1.13
CA GLU A 226 -0.14 -26.23 -0.08
C GLU A 226 -0.74 -25.05 -0.87
N SER A 227 -0.51 -23.81 -0.45
CA SER A 227 -1.20 -22.63 -0.99
C SER A 227 -0.67 -22.21 -2.37
N ALA A 228 0.61 -22.38 -2.64
CA ALA A 228 1.25 -21.92 -3.87
C ALA A 228 2.26 -22.93 -4.40
N ASP A 229 2.48 -22.91 -5.71
CA ASP A 229 3.64 -23.60 -6.34
C ASP A 229 4.89 -22.74 -6.19
N VAL A 230 4.75 -21.43 -6.40
CA VAL A 230 5.85 -20.46 -6.32
C VAL A 230 5.32 -19.14 -5.73
N ILE A 231 6.09 -18.52 -4.86
CA ILE A 231 5.92 -17.11 -4.49
C ILE A 231 7.04 -16.31 -5.15
N VAL A 232 6.69 -15.18 -5.73
CA VAL A 232 7.66 -14.25 -6.30
C VAL A 232 7.92 -13.12 -5.29
N ASP A 233 9.14 -13.03 -4.80
CA ASP A 233 9.66 -11.94 -3.96
C ASP A 233 10.34 -10.89 -4.85
N GLY A 234 10.02 -9.62 -4.66
CA GLY A 234 10.52 -8.50 -5.44
C GLY A 234 9.66 -8.11 -6.64
N ASP A 235 10.29 -7.61 -7.70
CA ASP A 235 9.57 -7.21 -8.94
C ASP A 235 8.97 -8.43 -9.62
N GLY A 236 7.68 -8.36 -9.95
CA GLY A 236 6.93 -9.52 -10.45
C GLY A 236 7.05 -9.78 -11.95
N GLU A 237 7.42 -8.78 -12.74
CA GLU A 237 7.32 -8.79 -14.21
C GLU A 237 8.19 -9.90 -14.85
N GLU A 238 9.51 -9.81 -14.68
CA GLU A 238 10.44 -10.79 -15.27
C GLU A 238 10.28 -12.21 -14.67
N PRO A 239 10.16 -12.36 -13.33
CA PRO A 239 9.94 -13.69 -12.76
C PRO A 239 8.65 -14.35 -13.26
N LEU A 240 7.54 -13.62 -13.33
CA LEU A 240 6.27 -14.18 -13.82
C LEU A 240 6.36 -14.56 -15.29
N LYS A 241 6.96 -13.71 -16.13
CA LYS A 241 7.24 -14.03 -17.54
C LYS A 241 7.99 -15.36 -17.65
N LYS A 242 9.11 -15.49 -16.90
CA LYS A 242 9.94 -16.69 -16.93
C LYS A 242 9.20 -17.94 -16.43
N LEU A 243 8.38 -17.82 -15.37
CA LEU A 243 7.51 -18.91 -14.92
C LEU A 243 6.54 -19.37 -16.02
N LEU A 244 5.94 -18.42 -16.75
CA LEU A 244 5.01 -18.75 -17.84
C LEU A 244 5.72 -19.42 -19.05
N GLU A 245 6.94 -18.99 -19.36
CA GLU A 245 7.80 -19.60 -20.41
C GLU A 245 8.25 -21.02 -20.06
N GLN A 246 8.41 -21.32 -18.76
CA GLN A 246 8.90 -22.59 -18.22
C GLN A 246 7.78 -23.50 -17.69
N ASP A 247 6.52 -23.27 -18.08
CA ASP A 247 5.33 -24.01 -17.59
C ASP A 247 5.26 -24.12 -16.06
N GLY A 248 5.70 -23.05 -15.37
CA GLY A 248 5.65 -22.93 -13.93
C GLY A 248 6.83 -23.54 -13.18
N SER A 249 7.91 -23.95 -13.87
CA SER A 249 9.15 -24.38 -13.21
C SER A 249 9.85 -23.19 -12.54
N PRO A 250 10.22 -23.30 -11.25
CA PRO A 250 10.87 -22.21 -10.51
C PRO A 250 12.39 -22.16 -10.65
N GLU A 251 13.00 -23.14 -11.31
CA GLU A 251 14.45 -23.26 -11.42
C GLU A 251 15.06 -22.05 -12.14
N GLY A 252 16.01 -21.39 -11.47
CA GLY A 252 16.67 -20.21 -11.99
C GLY A 252 15.77 -18.98 -12.19
N VAL A 253 14.54 -18.98 -11.63
CA VAL A 253 13.68 -17.80 -11.60
C VAL A 253 14.11 -16.93 -10.44
N SER A 254 14.44 -15.68 -10.73
CA SER A 254 14.82 -14.67 -9.73
C SER A 254 13.69 -14.42 -8.74
N GLY A 255 13.98 -14.34 -7.43
CA GLY A 255 12.99 -14.08 -6.39
C GLY A 255 11.99 -15.22 -6.16
N ALA A 256 12.12 -16.38 -6.85
CA ALA A 256 11.23 -17.51 -6.64
C ALA A 256 11.47 -18.17 -5.28
N VAL A 257 10.41 -18.33 -4.50
CA VAL A 257 10.38 -19.05 -3.23
C VAL A 257 9.42 -20.23 -3.37
N PHE A 258 9.90 -21.45 -3.16
CA PHE A 258 9.15 -22.67 -3.46
C PHE A 258 9.61 -23.87 -2.64
N TRP A 259 8.78 -24.91 -2.58
CA TRP A 259 9.14 -26.19 -1.99
C TRP A 259 9.95 -27.06 -2.97
N HIS A 260 11.10 -27.55 -2.53
CA HIS A 260 11.90 -28.54 -3.26
C HIS A 260 12.44 -29.60 -2.29
N ASN A 261 12.16 -30.87 -2.56
CA ASN A 261 12.62 -32.01 -1.74
C ASN A 261 12.38 -31.83 -0.21
N GLY A 262 11.21 -31.30 0.17
CA GLY A 262 10.84 -31.11 1.58
C GLY A 262 11.47 -29.89 2.27
N GLN A 263 12.15 -29.03 1.51
CA GLN A 263 12.72 -27.77 2.00
C GLN A 263 12.21 -26.57 1.19
N VAL A 264 12.12 -25.42 1.83
CA VAL A 264 11.84 -24.17 1.13
C VAL A 264 13.14 -23.64 0.54
N VAL A 265 13.14 -23.44 -0.77
CA VAL A 265 14.23 -22.82 -1.54
C VAL A 265 13.85 -21.39 -1.84
N CYS A 266 14.80 -20.46 -1.63
CA CYS A 266 14.64 -19.05 -1.93
C CYS A 266 15.72 -18.64 -2.93
N ASN A 267 15.32 -18.33 -4.14
CA ASN A 267 16.22 -17.75 -5.14
C ASN A 267 16.37 -16.24 -4.82
N PRO A 268 17.58 -15.68 -4.84
CA PRO A 268 17.77 -14.26 -4.62
C PRO A 268 17.00 -13.41 -5.64
N PRO A 269 16.29 -12.34 -5.24
CA PRO A 269 15.65 -11.44 -6.18
C PRO A 269 16.69 -10.58 -6.89
N GLU A 270 16.54 -10.45 -8.20
CA GLU A 270 17.30 -9.52 -9.04
C GLU A 270 16.42 -8.34 -9.42
N TYR A 271 16.95 -7.14 -9.33
CA TYR A 271 16.22 -5.91 -9.59
C TYR A 271 16.77 -5.20 -10.82
N ARG A 272 15.94 -5.08 -11.85
CA ARG A 272 16.30 -4.36 -13.06
C ARG A 272 16.49 -2.88 -12.75
N ARG A 273 17.63 -2.28 -13.19
CA ARG A 273 17.90 -0.85 -12.96
C ARG A 273 17.00 0.04 -13.79
N ASP A 274 16.87 -0.30 -15.06
CA ASP A 274 15.97 0.37 -16.00
C ASP A 274 14.57 -0.21 -15.87
N ILE A 275 13.68 0.49 -15.13
CA ILE A 275 12.29 0.08 -14.97
C ILE A 275 11.39 0.52 -16.13
N ASP A 276 11.85 1.38 -17.04
CA ASP A 276 11.12 1.70 -18.27
C ASP A 276 10.94 0.46 -19.16
N ALA A 277 11.87 -0.48 -19.06
CA ALA A 277 11.78 -1.75 -19.76
C ALA A 277 10.61 -2.63 -19.31
N TYR A 278 10.03 -2.40 -18.12
CA TYR A 278 8.79 -3.07 -17.71
C TYR A 278 7.57 -2.58 -18.51
N GLY A 279 7.67 -1.49 -19.22
CA GLY A 279 6.73 -1.10 -20.25
C GLY A 279 5.76 -0.01 -19.89
N GLY A 280 4.58 -0.05 -20.54
CA GLY A 280 3.62 1.04 -20.60
C GLY A 280 2.73 1.23 -19.38
N ALA A 281 1.58 1.86 -19.61
CA ALA A 281 0.58 2.11 -18.58
C ALA A 281 0.03 0.78 -18.00
N PRO A 282 -0.39 0.80 -16.73
CA PRO A 282 -1.18 -0.30 -16.18
C PRO A 282 -2.40 -0.56 -17.05
N ASP A 283 -2.66 -1.83 -17.36
CA ASP A 283 -3.80 -2.22 -18.19
C ASP A 283 -5.01 -2.58 -17.33
N PHE A 284 -5.91 -1.62 -17.17
CA PHE A 284 -7.19 -1.80 -16.47
C PHE A 284 -8.34 -2.21 -17.41
N SER A 285 -8.09 -2.61 -18.65
CA SER A 285 -9.11 -2.77 -19.71
C SER A 285 -10.23 -3.76 -19.35
N ASN A 286 -9.96 -4.74 -18.47
CA ASN A 286 -10.98 -5.68 -18.02
C ASN A 286 -11.59 -5.32 -16.65
N LEU A 287 -11.28 -4.15 -16.09
CA LEU A 287 -11.86 -3.62 -14.87
C LEU A 287 -12.69 -2.37 -15.19
N ASN A 288 -13.93 -2.33 -14.71
CA ASN A 288 -14.73 -1.12 -14.84
C ASN A 288 -14.38 -0.14 -13.71
N LEU A 289 -13.61 0.89 -14.00
CA LEU A 289 -13.16 1.87 -13.02
C LEU A 289 -14.30 2.66 -12.34
N ALA A 290 -15.50 2.67 -12.93
CA ALA A 290 -16.67 3.33 -12.35
C ALA A 290 -17.39 2.48 -11.26
N ASP A 291 -17.00 1.23 -11.10
CA ASP A 291 -17.59 0.34 -10.07
C ASP A 291 -16.89 0.48 -8.71
N TYR A 292 -15.71 1.13 -8.67
CA TYR A 292 -15.01 1.38 -7.42
C TYR A 292 -15.74 2.40 -6.55
N TYR A 293 -15.61 2.25 -5.25
CA TYR A 293 -16.34 3.04 -4.24
C TYR A 293 -15.75 4.45 -4.12
N SER A 294 -15.81 5.19 -5.21
CA SER A 294 -15.33 6.55 -5.35
C SER A 294 -16.25 7.31 -6.33
N PRO A 295 -16.55 8.60 -6.10
CA PRO A 295 -17.42 9.39 -6.97
C PRO A 295 -16.93 9.50 -8.42
N GLN A 296 -15.63 9.42 -8.63
CA GLN A 296 -14.97 9.39 -9.93
C GLN A 296 -13.81 8.42 -9.89
N PRO A 297 -13.41 7.84 -11.04
CA PRO A 297 -12.25 6.96 -11.11
C PRO A 297 -10.96 7.64 -10.66
N VAL A 298 -10.25 6.99 -9.73
CA VAL A 298 -8.88 7.37 -9.34
C VAL A 298 -7.97 6.18 -9.64
N ALA A 299 -7.00 6.38 -10.52
CA ALA A 299 -6.08 5.32 -10.90
C ALA A 299 -4.77 5.39 -10.12
N PRO A 300 -4.34 4.31 -9.47
CA PRO A 300 -3.03 4.22 -8.87
C PRO A 300 -1.94 4.15 -9.94
N LEU A 301 -0.78 4.77 -9.66
CA LEU A 301 0.38 4.76 -10.55
C LEU A 301 1.67 4.80 -9.72
N LEU A 302 2.67 4.00 -10.12
CA LEU A 302 4.03 4.06 -9.61
C LEU A 302 4.92 4.81 -10.62
N LEU A 303 5.65 5.82 -10.13
CA LEU A 303 6.64 6.59 -10.89
C LEU A 303 8.06 6.10 -10.58
N SER A 304 8.20 5.36 -9.48
CA SER A 304 9.47 4.82 -9.00
C SER A 304 9.27 3.52 -8.24
N ARG A 305 10.36 2.82 -7.97
CA ARG A 305 10.39 1.66 -7.08
C ARG A 305 11.44 1.87 -5.99
N GLY A 306 11.04 1.61 -4.76
CA GLY A 306 11.85 1.85 -3.57
C GLY A 306 11.82 3.29 -3.09
N CYS A 307 12.57 3.58 -2.04
CA CYS A 307 12.61 4.87 -1.38
C CYS A 307 13.99 5.51 -1.57
N TYR A 308 14.05 6.78 -1.98
CA TYR A 308 15.33 7.47 -2.17
C TYR A 308 16.11 7.68 -0.86
N TRP A 309 15.42 7.74 0.28
CA TRP A 309 16.06 7.96 1.58
C TRP A 309 16.62 6.68 2.19
N ARG A 310 15.85 5.64 2.35
CA ARG A 310 16.22 4.28 2.83
C ARG A 310 16.97 4.19 4.15
N ARG A 311 16.96 5.25 4.97
CA ARG A 311 17.73 5.34 6.21
C ARG A 311 16.88 5.30 7.46
N CYS A 312 15.55 5.46 7.32
CA CYS A 312 14.65 5.44 8.47
C CYS A 312 14.80 4.15 9.26
N THR A 313 15.15 4.26 10.53
CA THR A 313 15.54 3.13 11.38
C THR A 313 14.40 2.15 11.68
N PHE A 314 13.16 2.61 11.53
CA PHE A 314 11.94 1.82 11.78
C PHE A 314 11.33 1.20 10.51
N CYS A 315 11.77 1.60 9.33
CA CYS A 315 11.05 1.34 8.08
C CYS A 315 11.63 0.17 7.31
N VAL A 316 10.74 -0.67 6.75
CA VAL A 316 11.08 -1.80 5.88
C VAL A 316 10.53 -1.67 4.46
N HIS A 317 9.70 -0.66 4.18
CA HIS A 317 9.02 -0.50 2.90
C HIS A 317 9.97 -0.51 1.69
N HIS A 318 11.17 0.07 1.83
CA HIS A 318 12.15 0.06 0.75
C HIS A 318 12.68 -1.34 0.39
N MET A 319 12.47 -2.34 1.25
CA MET A 319 12.98 -3.70 1.02
C MET A 319 12.19 -4.43 -0.07
N SER A 320 10.91 -4.14 -0.23
CA SER A 320 10.05 -4.77 -1.26
C SER A 320 10.50 -4.50 -2.69
N ALA A 321 11.24 -3.41 -2.89
CA ALA A 321 11.71 -2.97 -4.20
C ALA A 321 13.25 -3.05 -4.36
N GLY A 322 13.90 -3.80 -3.47
CA GLY A 322 15.35 -3.93 -3.42
C GLY A 322 16.07 -2.72 -2.81
N LEU A 323 17.40 -2.79 -2.78
CA LEU A 323 18.23 -1.79 -2.11
C LEU A 323 18.48 -0.52 -2.93
N THR A 324 17.90 -0.39 -4.14
CA THR A 324 18.12 0.76 -5.03
C THR A 324 16.82 1.49 -5.29
N HIS A 325 16.88 2.82 -5.27
CA HIS A 325 15.76 3.64 -5.75
C HIS A 325 15.84 3.74 -7.28
N ARG A 326 14.79 3.35 -7.97
CA ARG A 326 14.72 3.26 -9.44
C ARG A 326 13.56 4.10 -9.92
N LEU A 327 13.79 4.97 -10.88
CA LEU A 327 12.82 5.92 -11.42
C LEU A 327 12.48 5.56 -12.86
N HIS A 328 11.21 5.71 -13.23
CA HIS A 328 10.86 5.86 -14.64
C HIS A 328 11.44 7.15 -15.19
N SER A 329 11.81 7.16 -16.47
CA SER A 329 12.12 8.40 -17.17
C SER A 329 10.88 9.30 -17.20
N LEU A 330 11.08 10.61 -17.24
CA LEU A 330 9.97 11.55 -17.32
C LEU A 330 9.18 11.37 -18.62
N GLU A 331 9.86 11.05 -19.70
CA GLU A 331 9.26 10.73 -21.00
C GLU A 331 8.28 9.56 -20.87
N ARG A 332 8.70 8.49 -20.18
CA ARG A 332 7.86 7.30 -19.92
C ARG A 332 6.66 7.65 -19.04
N VAL A 333 6.86 8.41 -17.98
CA VAL A 333 5.76 8.85 -17.10
C VAL A 333 4.73 9.66 -17.89
N ILE A 334 5.16 10.60 -18.73
CA ILE A 334 4.25 11.41 -19.54
C ILE A 334 3.52 10.56 -20.60
N GLU A 335 4.18 9.58 -21.19
CA GLU A 335 3.55 8.63 -22.11
C GLU A 335 2.43 7.84 -21.42
N ILE A 336 2.71 7.27 -20.24
CA ILE A 336 1.73 6.56 -19.40
C ILE A 336 0.53 7.48 -19.08
N LEU A 337 0.79 8.67 -18.59
CA LEU A 337 -0.27 9.63 -18.24
C LEU A 337 -1.10 10.03 -19.46
N ARG A 338 -0.49 10.23 -20.65
CA ARG A 338 -1.22 10.49 -21.91
C ARG A 338 -2.13 9.33 -22.30
N GLN A 339 -1.62 8.11 -22.23
CA GLN A 339 -2.41 6.93 -22.53
C GLN A 339 -3.64 6.84 -21.62
N MET A 340 -3.44 6.97 -20.30
CA MET A 340 -4.53 6.90 -19.32
C MET A 340 -5.51 8.07 -19.43
N THR A 341 -5.03 9.28 -19.69
CA THR A 341 -5.91 10.44 -19.92
C THR A 341 -6.69 10.31 -21.21
N GLY A 342 -6.12 9.70 -22.24
CA GLY A 342 -6.81 9.30 -23.47
C GLY A 342 -7.97 8.33 -23.23
N GLN A 343 -7.86 7.48 -22.21
CA GLN A 343 -8.91 6.57 -21.74
C GLN A 343 -9.93 7.23 -20.78
N GLY A 344 -9.81 8.53 -20.53
CA GLY A 344 -10.74 9.28 -19.68
C GLY A 344 -10.34 9.42 -18.21
N VAL A 345 -9.23 8.83 -17.76
CA VAL A 345 -8.75 8.98 -16.38
C VAL A 345 -8.21 10.40 -16.17
N ARG A 346 -8.61 11.05 -15.09
CA ARG A 346 -8.18 12.42 -14.75
C ARG A 346 -7.56 12.53 -13.35
N HIS A 347 -7.79 11.55 -12.49
CA HIS A 347 -7.35 11.58 -11.11
C HIS A 347 -6.39 10.42 -10.86
N PHE A 348 -5.25 10.72 -10.22
CA PHE A 348 -4.17 9.75 -10.00
C PHE A 348 -3.72 9.71 -8.55
N SER A 349 -3.48 8.51 -8.08
CA SER A 349 -2.83 8.21 -6.82
C SER A 349 -1.39 7.81 -7.13
N PHE A 350 -0.41 8.71 -6.89
CA PHE A 350 1.00 8.33 -6.99
C PHE A 350 1.39 7.57 -5.73
N VAL A 351 1.45 6.24 -5.86
CA VAL A 351 1.62 5.32 -4.73
C VAL A 351 3.10 5.00 -4.45
N ASP A 352 3.99 5.86 -4.90
CA ASP A 352 5.42 5.79 -4.61
C ASP A 352 5.69 5.84 -3.12
N GLU A 353 6.71 5.11 -2.66
CA GLU A 353 7.14 5.13 -1.25
C GLU A 353 7.53 6.53 -0.79
N MET A 354 8.19 7.29 -1.65
CA MET A 354 8.56 8.68 -1.39
C MET A 354 9.18 9.36 -2.61
N ILE A 355 8.67 10.51 -3.00
CA ILE A 355 9.19 11.29 -4.12
C ILE A 355 10.10 12.41 -3.60
N ALA A 356 11.30 12.53 -4.18
CA ALA A 356 12.29 13.55 -3.81
C ALA A 356 11.93 14.93 -4.38
N PRO A 357 12.28 16.06 -3.71
CA PRO A 357 11.94 17.41 -4.16
C PRO A 357 12.39 17.73 -5.60
N GLY A 358 13.62 17.36 -5.95
CA GLY A 358 14.15 17.61 -7.31
C GLY A 358 13.42 16.80 -8.39
N HIS A 359 13.02 15.56 -8.06
CA HIS A 359 12.21 14.75 -8.98
C HIS A 359 10.80 15.33 -9.15
N PHE A 360 10.18 15.80 -8.05
CA PHE A 360 8.90 16.49 -8.13
C PHE A 360 8.95 17.74 -9.00
N ALA A 361 10.01 18.55 -8.90
CA ALA A 361 10.18 19.73 -9.75
C ALA A 361 10.16 19.37 -11.22
N ASN A 362 10.96 18.38 -11.61
CA ASN A 362 11.07 17.93 -13.00
C ASN A 362 9.76 17.26 -13.49
N LEU A 363 9.13 16.45 -12.67
CA LEU A 363 7.85 15.82 -12.97
C LEU A 363 6.76 16.88 -13.18
N ALA A 364 6.69 17.88 -12.31
CA ALA A 364 5.70 18.96 -12.43
C ALA A 364 5.89 19.76 -13.72
N ASP A 365 7.14 20.11 -14.07
CA ASP A 365 7.45 20.78 -15.32
C ASP A 365 7.03 19.93 -16.54
N ALA A 366 7.29 18.63 -16.51
CA ALA A 366 6.91 17.73 -17.60
C ALA A 366 5.37 17.59 -17.74
N ILE A 367 4.63 17.49 -16.63
CA ILE A 367 3.16 17.41 -16.63
C ILE A 367 2.56 18.72 -17.16
N ILE A 368 3.07 19.88 -16.74
CA ILE A 368 2.63 21.20 -17.20
C ILE A 368 2.88 21.33 -18.71
N ALA A 369 4.10 21.04 -19.17
CA ALA A 369 4.46 21.09 -20.58
C ALA A 369 3.60 20.15 -21.46
N ALA A 370 3.18 19.00 -20.90
CA ALA A 370 2.33 18.05 -21.59
C ALA A 370 0.85 18.44 -21.63
N GLY A 371 0.40 19.45 -20.86
CA GLY A 371 -0.98 19.96 -20.84
C GLY A 371 -2.03 18.93 -20.43
N LEU A 372 -1.72 18.00 -19.52
CA LEU A 372 -2.55 16.81 -19.26
C LEU A 372 -3.85 17.08 -18.49
N GLY A 373 -3.92 18.20 -17.74
CA GLY A 373 -5.13 18.57 -16.98
C GLY A 373 -5.56 17.53 -15.94
N ILE A 374 -4.59 16.94 -15.24
CA ILE A 374 -4.81 15.91 -14.23
C ILE A 374 -4.89 16.48 -12.82
N SER A 375 -5.39 15.67 -11.88
CA SER A 375 -5.25 15.90 -10.44
C SER A 375 -4.60 14.68 -9.79
N TYR A 376 -3.71 14.91 -8.84
CA TYR A 376 -3.03 13.81 -8.15
C TYR A 376 -2.68 14.13 -6.71
N TYR A 377 -2.38 13.08 -5.94
CA TYR A 377 -1.70 13.16 -4.67
C TYR A 377 -0.45 12.28 -4.65
N ALA A 378 0.44 12.54 -3.70
CA ALA A 378 1.66 11.76 -3.55
C ALA A 378 2.15 11.75 -2.10
N LEU A 379 3.15 10.91 -1.83
CA LEU A 379 3.83 10.80 -0.54
C LEU A 379 5.20 11.50 -0.61
N ALA A 380 5.52 12.27 0.43
CA ALA A 380 6.80 12.95 0.51
C ALA A 380 7.27 13.17 1.95
N LYS A 381 8.53 13.54 2.09
CA LYS A 381 9.16 13.91 3.36
C LYS A 381 9.34 15.44 3.39
N PRO A 382 8.83 16.16 4.42
CA PRO A 382 8.88 17.62 4.47
C PRO A 382 10.31 18.10 4.80
N THR A 383 11.14 18.21 3.78
CA THR A 383 12.53 18.69 3.88
C THR A 383 12.65 20.08 3.27
N LYS A 384 13.65 20.86 3.71
CA LYS A 384 13.98 22.16 3.13
C LYS A 384 14.20 22.19 1.61
N GLY A 385 14.28 21.01 0.98
CA GLY A 385 14.34 20.90 -0.47
C GLY A 385 13.02 21.22 -1.17
N PHE A 386 11.89 21.14 -0.48
CA PHE A 386 10.58 21.59 -0.99
C PHE A 386 10.46 23.10 -0.85
N LYS A 387 11.13 23.83 -1.75
CA LYS A 387 11.06 25.29 -1.80
C LYS A 387 9.73 25.76 -2.38
N PRO A 388 9.31 27.03 -2.11
CA PRO A 388 8.05 27.59 -2.62
C PRO A 388 7.89 27.43 -4.15
N GLU A 389 8.97 27.58 -4.92
CA GLU A 389 8.93 27.43 -6.37
C GLU A 389 8.58 26.01 -6.81
N ILE A 390 9.07 24.99 -6.09
CA ILE A 390 8.75 23.58 -6.38
C ILE A 390 7.29 23.32 -6.01
N LEU A 391 6.84 23.76 -4.86
CA LEU A 391 5.46 23.59 -4.40
C LEU A 391 4.47 24.27 -5.35
N ARG A 392 4.80 25.46 -5.86
CA ARG A 392 4.00 26.15 -6.89
C ARG A 392 3.89 25.32 -8.17
N LYS A 393 5.00 24.78 -8.67
CA LYS A 393 4.99 23.89 -9.85
C LYS A 393 4.15 22.63 -9.59
N MET A 394 4.27 22.03 -8.42
CA MET A 394 3.45 20.89 -8.02
C MET A 394 1.95 21.23 -8.06
N ALA A 395 1.55 22.36 -7.48
CA ALA A 395 0.16 22.82 -7.52
C ALA A 395 -0.33 23.06 -8.97
N GLN A 396 0.48 23.72 -9.80
CA GLN A 396 0.18 23.98 -11.20
C GLN A 396 0.07 22.72 -12.06
N SER A 397 0.87 21.68 -11.74
CA SER A 397 0.82 20.38 -12.42
C SER A 397 -0.38 19.52 -12.00
N GLY A 398 -1.14 19.95 -10.97
CA GLY A 398 -2.34 19.25 -10.50
C GLY A 398 -2.23 18.56 -9.16
N CYS A 399 -1.14 18.72 -8.41
CA CYS A 399 -1.01 18.20 -7.05
C CYS A 399 -2.05 18.86 -6.13
N LYS A 400 -2.94 18.07 -5.54
CA LYS A 400 -4.00 18.56 -4.67
C LYS A 400 -3.66 18.42 -3.19
N TYR A 401 -2.96 17.35 -2.83
CA TYR A 401 -2.45 17.20 -1.48
C TYR A 401 -1.20 16.30 -1.46
N VAL A 402 -0.46 16.40 -0.37
CA VAL A 402 0.69 15.54 -0.10
C VAL A 402 0.52 14.90 1.28
N LEU A 403 0.84 13.61 1.34
CA LEU A 403 0.98 12.83 2.57
C LEU A 403 2.42 12.97 3.06
N TRP A 404 2.62 13.83 4.06
CA TRP A 404 3.93 14.15 4.61
C TRP A 404 4.31 13.21 5.76
N GLY A 405 5.44 12.54 5.63
CA GLY A 405 6.05 11.79 6.74
C GLY A 405 6.70 12.73 7.76
N VAL A 406 5.91 13.30 8.66
CA VAL A 406 6.37 14.15 9.78
C VAL A 406 6.94 13.30 10.91
N GLU A 407 6.26 12.26 11.30
CA GLU A 407 6.52 11.24 12.33
C GLU A 407 6.54 11.81 13.76
N SER A 408 7.35 12.82 14.06
CA SER A 408 7.49 13.42 15.40
C SER A 408 7.75 14.93 15.34
N GLY A 409 7.33 15.65 16.36
CA GLY A 409 7.69 17.04 16.62
C GLY A 409 8.90 17.21 17.53
N SER A 410 9.53 16.12 17.98
CA SER A 410 10.77 16.10 18.74
C SER A 410 11.97 15.89 17.81
N GLN A 411 12.92 16.84 17.81
CA GLN A 411 14.13 16.71 16.98
C GLN A 411 14.96 15.48 17.37
N ARG A 412 15.11 15.20 18.67
CA ARG A 412 15.82 14.02 19.14
C ARG A 412 15.22 12.72 18.58
N ILE A 413 13.90 12.61 18.58
CA ILE A 413 13.21 11.43 18.03
C ILE A 413 13.41 11.32 16.51
N LEU A 414 13.32 12.44 15.77
CA LEU A 414 13.60 12.46 14.34
C LEU A 414 15.04 12.06 14.00
N ASP A 415 16.00 12.44 14.85
CA ASP A 415 17.40 12.06 14.71
C ASP A 415 17.62 10.56 14.97
N LEU A 416 16.97 10.00 16.01
CA LEU A 416 16.97 8.56 16.30
C LEU A 416 16.32 7.75 15.18
N MET A 417 15.26 8.28 14.57
CA MET A 417 14.60 7.69 13.40
C MET A 417 15.46 7.75 12.13
N ASP A 418 16.56 8.49 12.12
CA ASP A 418 17.34 8.87 10.93
C ASP A 418 16.40 9.39 9.80
N LYS A 419 15.40 10.19 10.21
CA LYS A 419 14.40 10.72 9.27
C LYS A 419 15.02 11.76 8.32
N GLY A 420 16.06 12.47 8.76
CA GLY A 420 16.74 13.51 7.99
C GLY A 420 15.85 14.74 7.75
N THR A 421 14.97 15.04 8.69
CA THR A 421 14.12 16.24 8.72
C THR A 421 14.43 17.07 9.96
N ARG A 422 14.18 18.37 9.88
CA ARG A 422 14.23 19.29 11.01
C ARG A 422 12.84 19.85 11.27
N VAL A 423 12.51 20.03 12.54
CA VAL A 423 11.17 20.50 12.94
C VAL A 423 10.83 21.83 12.27
N GLU A 424 11.78 22.77 12.24
CA GLU A 424 11.59 24.10 11.66
C GLU A 424 11.38 24.02 10.12
N ASP A 425 12.16 23.16 9.44
CA ASP A 425 12.02 22.95 8.00
C ASP A 425 10.65 22.34 7.66
N MET A 426 10.18 21.37 8.46
CA MET A 426 8.86 20.77 8.31
C MET A 426 7.74 21.80 8.43
N GLU A 427 7.79 22.65 9.46
CA GLU A 427 6.80 23.73 9.66
C GLU A 427 6.77 24.71 8.47
N GLN A 428 7.94 25.08 7.94
CA GLN A 428 8.03 25.97 6.79
C GLN A 428 7.43 25.32 5.53
N VAL A 429 7.80 24.07 5.24
CA VAL A 429 7.27 23.34 4.06
C VAL A 429 5.75 23.20 4.12
N LEU A 430 5.18 22.91 5.29
CA LEU A 430 3.73 22.81 5.44
C LEU A 430 3.02 24.14 5.19
N ARG A 431 3.60 25.27 5.67
CA ARG A 431 3.07 26.60 5.39
C ARG A 431 3.15 26.98 3.92
N ASP A 432 4.30 26.71 3.29
CA ASP A 432 4.52 27.03 1.88
C ASP A 432 3.62 26.17 0.97
N ALA A 433 3.47 24.87 1.26
CA ALA A 433 2.55 23.99 0.51
C ALA A 433 1.10 24.47 0.61
N HIS A 434 0.66 24.86 1.81
CA HIS A 434 -0.67 25.43 2.02
C HIS A 434 -0.88 26.73 1.25
N ALA A 435 0.12 27.62 1.22
CA ALA A 435 0.06 28.89 0.50
C ALA A 435 -0.10 28.71 -1.01
N GLU A 436 0.46 27.62 -1.56
CA GLU A 436 0.32 27.24 -2.98
C GLU A 436 -0.95 26.40 -3.26
N GLY A 437 -1.83 26.23 -2.27
CA GLY A 437 -3.09 25.50 -2.46
C GLY A 437 -2.99 23.98 -2.38
N ILE A 438 -1.90 23.43 -1.82
CA ILE A 438 -1.71 22.01 -1.57
C ILE A 438 -2.15 21.69 -0.14
N ALA A 439 -3.08 20.76 0.02
CA ALA A 439 -3.50 20.30 1.34
C ALA A 439 -2.42 19.43 2.00
N ASN A 440 -2.17 19.64 3.29
CA ASN A 440 -1.19 18.87 4.05
C ASN A 440 -1.88 17.79 4.87
N HIS A 441 -1.61 16.53 4.53
CA HIS A 441 -1.90 15.36 5.34
C HIS A 441 -0.61 14.89 5.98
N VAL A 442 -0.60 14.59 7.28
CA VAL A 442 0.63 14.25 7.98
C VAL A 442 0.54 12.90 8.67
N TYR A 443 1.63 12.15 8.63
CA TYR A 443 1.83 10.97 9.46
C TYR A 443 2.54 11.36 10.74
N VAL A 444 2.07 10.82 11.87
CA VAL A 444 2.73 10.93 13.17
C VAL A 444 2.71 9.59 13.91
N MET A 445 3.74 9.36 14.68
CA MET A 445 3.94 8.12 15.42
C MET A 445 4.16 8.43 16.91
N ALA A 446 3.55 7.62 17.80
CA ALA A 446 3.77 7.69 19.23
C ALA A 446 4.52 6.45 19.73
N GLY A 447 5.34 6.59 20.75
CA GLY A 447 6.01 5.46 21.40
C GLY A 447 7.17 4.88 20.60
N PHE A 448 7.88 5.70 19.82
CA PHE A 448 9.17 5.31 19.28
C PHE A 448 10.12 4.97 20.46
N PRO A 449 11.00 3.96 20.35
CA PRO A 449 11.89 3.57 21.44
C PRO A 449 12.59 4.75 22.08
N THR A 450 12.53 4.82 23.42
CA THR A 450 12.98 5.92 24.28
C THR A 450 12.23 7.23 24.17
N GLU A 451 11.17 7.34 23.36
CA GLU A 451 10.35 8.55 23.31
C GLU A 451 9.65 8.76 24.66
N THR A 452 9.88 9.91 25.26
CA THR A 452 9.22 10.31 26.50
C THR A 452 7.84 10.92 26.22
N ARG A 453 6.97 10.93 27.25
CA ARG A 453 5.69 11.63 27.20
C ARG A 453 5.84 13.10 26.84
N ALA A 454 6.90 13.77 27.33
CA ALA A 454 7.19 15.18 27.04
C ALA A 454 7.47 15.40 25.55
N GLU A 455 8.22 14.50 24.93
CA GLU A 455 8.54 14.58 23.49
C GLU A 455 7.33 14.30 22.60
N PHE A 456 6.45 13.38 22.99
CA PHE A 456 5.18 13.25 22.28
C PHE A 456 4.27 14.47 22.45
N ILE A 457 4.32 15.16 23.61
CA ILE A 457 3.66 16.46 23.79
C ILE A 457 4.25 17.51 22.84
N ASP A 458 5.56 17.48 22.54
CA ASP A 458 6.16 18.37 21.53
C ASP A 458 5.59 18.07 20.13
N THR A 459 5.31 16.80 19.82
CA THR A 459 4.58 16.42 18.58
C THR A 459 3.17 17.04 18.58
N LEU A 460 2.43 16.97 19.67
CA LEU A 460 1.12 17.62 19.78
C LEU A 460 1.20 19.16 19.68
N ARG A 461 2.24 19.77 20.24
CA ARG A 461 2.51 21.19 20.09
C ARG A 461 2.82 21.58 18.66
N PHE A 462 3.63 20.78 17.95
CA PHE A 462 3.89 20.95 16.53
C PHE A 462 2.58 20.92 15.72
N LEU A 463 1.73 19.93 15.94
CA LEU A 463 0.42 19.83 15.27
C LEU A 463 -0.46 21.04 15.58
N THR A 464 -0.47 21.50 16.85
CA THR A 464 -1.26 22.65 17.29
C THR A 464 -0.81 23.96 16.62
N ARG A 465 0.50 24.21 16.57
CA ARG A 465 1.05 25.41 15.93
C ARG A 465 0.74 25.47 14.43
N ASN A 466 0.70 24.30 13.79
CA ASN A 466 0.48 24.17 12.35
C ASN A 466 -0.99 23.87 11.96
N ARG A 467 -1.91 23.88 12.93
CA ARG A 467 -3.32 23.48 12.71
C ARG A 467 -4.01 24.17 11.53
N GLU A 468 -3.62 25.44 11.27
CA GLU A 468 -4.26 26.22 10.20
C GLU A 468 -3.84 25.77 8.80
N VAL A 469 -2.75 25.01 8.70
CA VAL A 469 -2.23 24.48 7.44
C VAL A 469 -2.37 22.94 7.32
N LEU A 470 -2.87 22.27 8.37
CA LEU A 470 -3.09 20.81 8.38
C LEU A 470 -4.54 20.46 8.05
N TYR A 471 -4.74 19.41 7.29
CA TYR A 471 -6.05 18.91 6.84
C TYR A 471 -6.40 17.54 7.39
N SER A 472 -5.44 16.65 7.56
CA SER A 472 -5.64 15.34 8.16
C SER A 472 -4.39 14.88 8.89
N ILE A 473 -4.58 14.06 9.94
CA ILE A 473 -3.49 13.47 10.72
C ILE A 473 -3.68 11.96 10.73
N HIS A 474 -2.75 11.26 10.10
CA HIS A 474 -2.61 9.81 10.18
C HIS A 474 -1.70 9.49 11.35
N ARG A 475 -2.18 8.67 12.27
CA ARG A 475 -1.47 8.39 13.51
C ARG A 475 -1.36 6.91 13.79
N GLY A 476 -0.26 6.52 14.39
CA GLY A 476 -0.02 5.16 14.83
C GLY A 476 0.82 5.10 16.10
N VAL A 477 0.82 3.95 16.74
CA VAL A 477 1.81 3.59 17.75
C VAL A 477 2.92 2.83 17.06
N PHE A 478 4.16 3.10 17.44
CA PHE A 478 5.33 2.41 16.90
C PHE A 478 5.14 0.89 16.93
N ALA A 479 5.45 0.24 15.84
CA ALA A 479 5.53 -1.21 15.70
C ALA A 479 6.97 -1.60 15.36
N LEU A 480 7.47 -2.64 16.02
CA LEU A 480 8.79 -3.18 15.75
C LEU A 480 8.68 -4.15 14.56
N GLU A 481 9.08 -3.66 13.39
CA GLU A 481 8.97 -4.41 12.13
C GLU A 481 10.21 -5.30 11.92
N PRO A 482 10.02 -6.62 11.71
CA PRO A 482 11.11 -7.53 11.35
C PRO A 482 11.89 -7.04 10.12
N GLY A 483 13.21 -7.11 10.19
CA GLY A 483 14.10 -6.64 9.12
C GLY A 483 14.48 -5.17 9.19
N SER A 484 13.79 -4.33 9.97
CA SER A 484 14.16 -2.92 10.15
C SER A 484 15.53 -2.77 10.84
N PRO A 485 16.24 -1.64 10.64
CA PRO A 485 17.51 -1.38 11.34
C PRO A 485 17.40 -1.49 12.88
N ILE A 486 16.29 -1.03 13.44
CA ILE A 486 16.03 -1.11 14.89
C ILE A 486 15.77 -2.55 15.35
N PHE A 487 15.13 -3.38 14.51
CA PHE A 487 14.95 -4.80 14.80
C PHE A 487 16.28 -5.57 14.81
N LYS A 488 17.21 -5.21 13.89
CA LYS A 488 18.52 -5.85 13.75
C LYS A 488 19.51 -5.45 14.83
N ASN A 489 19.38 -4.24 15.40
CA ASN A 489 20.31 -3.69 16.40
C ASN A 489 19.52 -2.98 17.52
N PRO A 490 18.67 -3.69 18.26
CA PRO A 490 17.71 -3.08 19.19
C PRO A 490 18.38 -2.30 20.32
N GLU A 491 19.51 -2.77 20.83
CA GLU A 491 20.27 -2.14 21.93
C GLU A 491 20.76 -0.73 21.58
N ARG A 492 21.07 -0.46 20.31
CA ARG A 492 21.48 0.86 19.83
C ARG A 492 20.38 1.91 20.02
N PHE A 493 19.14 1.49 20.11
CA PHE A 493 17.95 2.32 20.27
C PHE A 493 17.36 2.26 21.68
N GLY A 494 18.11 1.72 22.64
CA GLY A 494 17.66 1.58 24.02
C GLY A 494 16.60 0.50 24.22
N VAL A 495 16.43 -0.40 23.25
CA VAL A 495 15.57 -1.58 23.38
C VAL A 495 16.34 -2.66 24.09
N MET A 496 15.88 -3.08 25.28
CA MET A 496 16.53 -4.07 26.13
C MET A 496 16.11 -5.50 25.80
N ARG A 497 14.88 -5.67 25.35
CA ARG A 497 14.30 -6.98 25.08
C ARG A 497 13.27 -6.90 23.95
N THR A 498 13.27 -7.92 23.10
CA THR A 498 12.24 -8.13 22.07
C THR A 498 11.68 -9.55 22.18
N TRP A 499 10.40 -9.73 21.87
CA TRP A 499 9.77 -11.04 21.84
C TRP A 499 8.61 -11.07 20.85
N GLU A 500 8.40 -12.22 20.26
CA GLU A 500 7.25 -12.46 19.41
C GLU A 500 6.01 -12.74 20.26
N VAL A 501 4.91 -12.05 19.99
CA VAL A 501 3.64 -12.22 20.72
C VAL A 501 2.70 -13.14 19.97
N THR A 502 2.63 -12.95 18.66
CA THR A 502 1.75 -13.73 17.80
C THR A 502 2.53 -14.10 16.55
N PRO A 503 2.88 -15.39 16.38
CA PRO A 503 3.42 -15.85 15.12
C PRO A 503 2.43 -15.55 13.98
N THR A 504 2.93 -15.10 12.86
CA THR A 504 2.14 -14.91 11.65
C THR A 504 2.87 -15.50 10.44
N ALA A 505 2.16 -15.69 9.36
CA ALA A 505 2.72 -16.24 8.14
C ALA A 505 3.91 -15.44 7.57
N LEU A 506 4.06 -14.17 7.93
CA LEU A 506 5.15 -13.29 7.46
C LEU A 506 6.08 -12.79 8.58
N GLY A 507 6.28 -13.56 9.64
CA GLY A 507 7.31 -13.26 10.65
C GLY A 507 6.81 -12.63 11.93
N GLY A 508 5.52 -12.71 12.23
CA GLY A 508 4.96 -12.44 13.56
C GLY A 508 4.84 -10.97 13.96
N ARG A 509 4.07 -10.78 15.02
CA ARG A 509 3.97 -9.49 15.71
C ARG A 509 4.98 -9.45 16.85
N TRP A 510 5.86 -8.47 16.80
CA TRP A 510 6.92 -8.30 17.79
C TRP A 510 6.61 -7.20 18.79
N MET A 511 6.97 -7.45 20.03
CA MET A 511 6.93 -6.48 21.11
C MET A 511 8.36 -6.17 21.56
N HIS A 512 8.51 -5.06 22.27
CA HIS A 512 9.79 -4.61 22.78
C HIS A 512 9.62 -3.92 24.12
N GLU A 513 10.69 -3.92 24.88
CA GLU A 513 10.84 -3.20 26.13
C GLU A 513 12.07 -2.30 26.05
N CYS A 514 11.92 -1.04 26.45
CA CYS A 514 12.98 -0.04 26.40
C CYS A 514 13.51 0.29 27.79
N ALA A 515 14.77 0.71 27.87
CA ALA A 515 15.41 1.18 29.09
C ALA A 515 14.77 2.46 29.65
N SER A 516 14.12 3.24 28.80
CA SER A 516 13.46 4.52 29.16
C SER A 516 12.39 4.87 28.12
N GLY A 517 11.64 5.94 28.40
CA GLY A 517 10.56 6.41 27.54
C GLY A 517 9.23 5.75 27.85
N MET A 518 8.24 6.01 27.00
CA MET A 518 6.89 5.44 27.14
C MET A 518 6.88 3.97 26.73
N THR A 519 6.20 3.15 27.50
CA THR A 519 5.80 1.82 27.05
C THR A 519 4.80 1.91 25.90
N ARG A 520 4.66 0.82 25.13
CA ARG A 520 3.64 0.74 24.08
C ARG A 520 2.22 0.98 24.63
N GLN A 521 1.94 0.50 25.84
CA GLN A 521 0.64 0.72 26.48
C GLN A 521 0.42 2.20 26.79
N GLU A 522 1.37 2.88 27.43
CA GLU A 522 1.29 4.32 27.72
C GLU A 522 1.15 5.16 26.45
N ALA A 523 1.89 4.82 25.39
CA ALA A 523 1.78 5.47 24.09
C ALA A 523 0.37 5.26 23.48
N THR A 524 -0.20 4.06 23.59
CA THR A 524 -1.55 3.74 23.10
C THR A 524 -2.61 4.51 23.89
N GLU A 525 -2.52 4.53 25.20
CA GLU A 525 -3.43 5.27 26.10
C GLU A 525 -3.37 6.78 25.82
N LEU A 526 -2.16 7.33 25.69
CA LEU A 526 -1.96 8.74 25.39
C LEU A 526 -2.53 9.10 24.01
N LEU A 527 -2.23 8.31 22.98
CA LEU A 527 -2.74 8.54 21.63
C LEU A 527 -4.28 8.43 21.58
N THR A 528 -4.85 7.49 22.33
CA THR A 528 -6.30 7.34 22.47
C THR A 528 -6.92 8.55 23.16
N SER A 529 -6.31 9.04 24.23
CA SER A 529 -6.81 10.20 24.98
C SER A 529 -6.84 11.50 24.17
N VAL A 530 -5.91 11.67 23.22
CA VAL A 530 -5.84 12.86 22.35
C VAL A 530 -6.57 12.66 21.01
N GLN A 531 -7.15 11.50 20.77
CA GLN A 531 -7.84 11.20 19.52
C GLN A 531 -8.98 12.17 19.16
N PRO A 532 -9.85 12.61 20.09
CA PRO A 532 -10.88 13.60 19.77
C PRO A 532 -10.29 14.92 19.27
N TYR A 533 -9.16 15.35 19.86
CA TYR A 533 -8.44 16.52 19.43
C TYR A 533 -7.88 16.38 18.01
N LEU A 534 -7.23 15.25 17.69
CA LEU A 534 -6.68 15.00 16.37
C LEU A 534 -7.76 14.89 15.28
N ARG A 535 -8.94 14.38 15.63
CA ARG A 535 -10.09 14.32 14.71
C ARG A 535 -10.69 15.70 14.39
N ALA A 536 -10.49 16.70 15.24
CA ALA A 536 -11.05 18.03 15.06
C ALA A 536 -10.32 18.90 14.02
N PHE A 537 -9.23 18.42 13.44
CA PHE A 537 -8.46 19.17 12.43
C PHE A 537 -9.21 19.40 11.12
N HIS A 538 -10.08 18.46 10.76
CA HIS A 538 -10.88 18.59 9.55
C HIS A 538 -12.22 17.87 9.70
N PRO A 539 -13.34 18.39 9.12
CA PRO A 539 -14.65 17.74 9.23
C PRO A 539 -14.66 16.30 8.67
N TYR A 540 -13.82 16.00 7.68
CA TYR A 540 -13.68 14.67 7.08
C TYR A 540 -12.46 13.88 7.56
N ALA A 541 -11.85 14.23 8.67
CA ALA A 541 -10.54 13.71 9.10
C ALA A 541 -10.47 12.17 9.18
N VAL A 542 -11.55 11.50 9.59
CA VAL A 542 -11.59 10.03 9.66
C VAL A 542 -11.58 9.42 8.26
N MET A 543 -12.38 9.97 7.36
CA MET A 543 -12.49 9.49 5.99
C MET A 543 -11.21 9.68 5.20
N MET A 544 -10.56 10.82 5.36
CA MET A 544 -9.31 11.10 4.68
C MET A 544 -8.15 10.20 5.12
N ALA A 545 -8.24 9.57 6.30
CA ALA A 545 -7.31 8.56 6.72
C ALA A 545 -7.47 7.23 5.97
N TYR A 546 -8.72 6.85 5.64
CA TYR A 546 -9.04 5.60 4.98
C TYR A 546 -9.23 5.74 3.46
N PHE A 547 -9.91 6.82 3.02
CA PHE A 547 -10.31 7.02 1.63
C PHE A 547 -9.52 8.17 1.00
N ARG A 548 -8.25 7.92 0.72
CA ARG A 548 -7.33 8.91 0.14
C ARG A 548 -7.82 9.44 -1.22
N ASP A 549 -8.44 8.56 -2.00
CA ASP A 549 -8.98 8.89 -3.32
C ASP A 549 -10.14 9.89 -3.21
N HIS A 550 -10.99 9.75 -2.19
CA HIS A 550 -12.05 10.72 -1.91
C HIS A 550 -11.47 12.09 -1.52
N ALA A 551 -10.39 12.12 -0.74
CA ALA A 551 -9.71 13.37 -0.40
C ALA A 551 -9.19 14.08 -1.66
N LEU A 552 -8.61 13.33 -2.60
CA LEU A 552 -8.17 13.86 -3.89
C LEU A 552 -9.31 14.53 -4.65
N LEU A 553 -10.43 13.81 -4.80
CA LEU A 553 -11.60 14.30 -5.53
C LEU A 553 -12.22 15.52 -4.87
N LEU A 554 -12.29 15.53 -3.53
CA LEU A 554 -12.79 16.64 -2.74
C LEU A 554 -11.97 17.92 -2.98
N TYR A 555 -10.64 17.82 -2.91
CA TYR A 555 -9.76 18.96 -3.16
C TYR A 555 -9.73 19.37 -4.64
N ALA A 556 -9.85 18.42 -5.56
CA ALA A 556 -9.92 18.72 -7.00
C ALA A 556 -11.17 19.51 -7.35
N GLN A 557 -12.31 19.19 -6.71
CA GLN A 557 -13.60 19.85 -7.00
C GLN A 557 -13.80 21.14 -6.23
N ARG A 558 -13.47 21.18 -4.94
CA ARG A 558 -13.81 22.31 -4.04
C ARG A 558 -12.61 23.19 -3.69
N GLY A 559 -11.40 22.71 -3.93
CA GLY A 559 -10.18 23.37 -3.44
C GLY A 559 -10.05 23.37 -1.92
N ILE A 560 -8.88 23.70 -1.42
CA ILE A 560 -8.59 23.65 0.02
C ILE A 560 -9.25 24.79 0.81
N ALA A 561 -9.50 25.95 0.19
CA ALA A 561 -10.15 27.10 0.84
C ALA A 561 -11.61 26.80 1.22
N ALA A 562 -12.37 26.17 0.30
CA ALA A 562 -13.76 25.79 0.57
C ALA A 562 -13.88 24.79 1.71
N MET A 563 -12.91 23.86 1.82
CA MET A 563 -12.87 22.86 2.88
C MET A 563 -12.69 23.43 4.28
N ARG A 564 -12.07 24.62 4.40
CA ARG A 564 -11.91 25.31 5.68
C ARG A 564 -13.15 26.05 6.16
N ALA A 565 -14.02 26.43 5.23
CA ALA A 565 -15.28 27.11 5.53
C ALA A 565 -16.33 26.19 6.18
N LEU A 566 -16.13 24.86 6.13
CA LEU A 566 -17.05 23.92 6.74
C LEU A 566 -17.03 24.00 8.26
N PRO A 567 -18.20 23.87 8.95
CA PRO A 567 -18.29 24.00 10.39
C PRO A 567 -17.39 23.01 11.12
N ARG A 568 -16.56 23.51 12.02
CA ARG A 568 -15.71 22.67 12.88
C ARG A 568 -16.48 22.33 14.15
N HIS A 569 -17.00 21.13 14.24
CA HIS A 569 -17.83 20.70 15.37
C HIS A 569 -17.03 20.21 16.59
N PHE A 570 -15.94 20.86 17.01
CA PHE A 570 -15.27 20.40 18.23
C PHE A 570 -14.66 21.51 19.10
N PRO A 571 -15.03 21.62 20.39
CA PRO A 571 -14.46 22.60 21.34
C PRO A 571 -13.14 22.15 21.99
N ALA A 572 -12.36 21.26 21.37
CA ALA A 572 -11.17 20.62 21.94
C ALA A 572 -10.00 21.58 22.27
N TRP A 573 -10.09 22.83 21.89
CA TRP A 573 -9.10 23.89 22.16
C TRP A 573 -8.85 24.15 23.65
N ARG A 574 -9.81 23.83 24.52
CA ARG A 574 -9.75 24.10 25.94
C ARG A 574 -8.80 23.20 26.72
N TYR A 575 -8.39 22.07 26.17
CA TYR A 575 -7.58 21.07 26.87
C TYR A 575 -6.07 21.31 26.80
N LEU A 576 -5.57 22.00 25.78
CA LEU A 576 -4.14 22.20 25.58
C LEU A 576 -3.63 23.60 26.00
N THR A 577 -4.50 24.56 26.16
CA THR A 577 -4.13 25.93 26.55
C THR A 577 -4.01 26.13 28.05
N ARG A 578 -4.50 25.20 28.85
CA ARG A 578 -4.30 25.21 30.32
C ARG A 578 -3.26 24.14 30.65
N GLY A 579 -2.06 24.54 31.01
CA GLY A 579 -0.88 23.74 31.29
C GLY A 579 -1.02 22.64 32.35
N GLY A 580 -1.96 21.75 32.17
CA GLY A 580 -2.18 20.57 33.01
C GLY A 580 -3.11 19.59 32.30
N VAL A 581 -2.56 18.46 31.87
CA VAL A 581 -3.39 17.30 31.52
C VAL A 581 -3.89 16.72 32.84
N SER A 582 -4.96 17.29 33.40
CA SER A 582 -5.76 16.59 34.40
C SER A 582 -6.52 15.46 33.69
N ARG A 583 -6.57 14.29 34.31
CA ARG A 583 -7.32 13.11 33.84
C ARG A 583 -8.68 13.55 33.31
N PRO A 584 -9.09 13.14 32.10
CA PRO A 584 -10.46 13.33 31.70
C PRO A 584 -11.35 12.56 32.67
N ALA A 585 -12.39 13.22 33.16
CA ALA A 585 -13.47 12.55 33.87
C ALA A 585 -14.00 11.42 32.97
N ALA A 586 -14.24 10.26 33.57
CA ALA A 586 -14.79 9.11 32.88
C ALA A 586 -16.04 9.52 32.09
N VAL A 587 -16.04 9.24 30.79
CA VAL A 587 -17.22 9.39 29.95
C VAL A 587 -18.25 8.38 30.50
N PRO A 588 -19.47 8.80 30.87
CA PRO A 588 -20.51 7.83 31.26
C PRO A 588 -20.82 6.93 30.08
N PRO A 589 -21.15 5.65 30.31
CA PRO A 589 -21.56 4.74 29.27
C PRO A 589 -22.91 5.19 28.70
N GLY A 590 -22.93 5.47 27.41
CA GLY A 590 -24.08 5.82 26.60
C GLY A 590 -23.86 5.36 25.18
#